data_ed27043676c721703aa2dc46aa308b75
#
_entry.id   ed27043676c721703aa2dc46aa308b75
#
_cell.length_a   1.000
_cell.length_b   1.000
_cell.length_c   1.000
_cell.angle_alpha   90.00
_cell.angle_beta   90.00
_cell.angle_gamma   90.00
#
_symmetry.space_group_name_H-M   'P 1'
#
loop_
_entity.id
_entity.type
_entity.pdbx_description
1 polymer ?
#
loop_
_entity_poly.entity_id
_entity_poly.type
_entity_poly.pdbx_seq_one_letter_code
_entity_poly.pdbx_strand_id
1 'polypeptide(L)'
;MALSVGTTAPSFTVKDTNGNTVSLSDFSGKTVILYFYPKDDTPGCTKEACSFRDNYTAYQGKDLVVLGVSADDEAAHQAFTSKFNLPFPLLADVNHDIIKAYDVDGGGYAKRVTYVIDPQGAIAKVYTTIDTQNHATDILADLGL
;
A
#
# COMPACT_ATOMS: atom_id res chain seq x y z
N MET A 1 8.94 -4.69 13.64
CA MET A 1 7.64 -5.02 14.27
C MET A 1 6.57 -4.12 13.70
N ALA A 2 5.39 -4.62 13.40
CA ALA A 2 4.32 -3.81 12.83
C ALA A 2 3.48 -3.13 13.93
N LEU A 3 2.74 -2.07 13.56
CA LEU A 3 1.80 -1.42 14.46
C LEU A 3 0.60 -2.34 14.74
N SER A 4 -0.04 -2.13 15.88
CA SER A 4 -1.14 -2.98 16.34
C SER A 4 -2.49 -2.54 15.77
N VAL A 5 -3.39 -3.50 15.58
CA VAL A 5 -4.81 -3.24 15.29
C VAL A 5 -5.41 -2.36 16.39
N GLY A 6 -6.22 -1.39 16.00
CA GLY A 6 -6.84 -0.42 16.91
C GLY A 6 -6.04 0.86 17.12
N THR A 7 -4.77 0.87 16.66
CA THR A 7 -3.93 2.07 16.72
C THR A 7 -4.38 3.06 15.65
N THR A 8 -4.33 4.36 15.96
CA THR A 8 -4.54 5.41 14.94
C THR A 8 -3.42 5.32 13.90
N ALA A 9 -3.79 5.22 12.63
CA ALA A 9 -2.81 5.17 11.54
C ALA A 9 -2.04 6.49 11.48
N PRO A 10 -0.69 6.45 11.46
CA PRO A 10 0.10 7.67 11.32
C PRO A 10 -0.25 8.44 10.06
N SER A 11 -0.43 9.74 10.18
CA SER A 11 -0.66 10.61 9.02
C SER A 11 0.61 10.72 8.18
N PHE A 12 0.44 11.00 6.88
CA PHE A 12 1.57 11.22 5.98
C PHE A 12 1.18 12.16 4.86
N THR A 13 2.19 12.77 4.26
CA THR A 13 2.07 13.55 3.03
C THR A 13 3.30 13.25 2.19
N VAL A 14 3.09 12.79 0.95
CA VAL A 14 4.17 12.27 0.10
C VAL A 14 3.79 12.40 -1.36
N LYS A 15 4.77 12.33 -2.26
CA LYS A 15 4.53 12.32 -3.71
C LYS A 15 4.18 10.93 -4.20
N ASP A 16 3.26 10.85 -5.15
CA ASP A 16 2.86 9.60 -5.80
C ASP A 16 3.60 9.40 -7.14
N THR A 17 3.21 8.35 -7.86
CA THR A 17 3.77 7.99 -9.19
C THR A 17 3.81 9.16 -10.16
N ASN A 18 2.82 10.04 -10.12
CA ASN A 18 2.67 11.15 -11.07
C ASN A 18 3.17 12.48 -10.53
N GLY A 19 3.83 12.50 -9.37
CA GLY A 19 4.32 13.71 -8.73
C GLY A 19 3.26 14.50 -8.00
N ASN A 20 2.06 13.96 -7.83
CA ASN A 20 0.98 14.60 -7.06
C ASN A 20 1.23 14.39 -5.57
N THR A 21 0.88 15.39 -4.77
CA THR A 21 0.97 15.26 -3.31
C THR A 21 -0.24 14.48 -2.79
N VAL A 22 0.03 13.40 -2.04
CA VAL A 22 -0.98 12.52 -1.46
C VAL A 22 -0.85 12.53 0.05
N SER A 23 -1.95 12.73 0.75
CA SER A 23 -2.03 12.66 2.21
C SER A 23 -3.05 11.61 2.62
N LEU A 24 -2.81 10.95 3.76
CA LEU A 24 -3.79 9.98 4.28
C LEU A 24 -5.16 10.60 4.48
N SER A 25 -5.22 11.86 4.94
CA SER A 25 -6.47 12.58 5.15
C SER A 25 -7.30 12.77 3.88
N ASP A 26 -6.70 12.67 2.70
CA ASP A 26 -7.42 12.75 1.42
C ASP A 26 -8.45 11.62 1.27
N PHE A 27 -8.29 10.55 2.03
CA PHE A 27 -9.12 9.35 1.96
C PHE A 27 -10.00 9.16 3.19
N SER A 28 -10.22 10.20 3.99
CA SER A 28 -11.12 10.16 5.13
C SER A 28 -12.51 9.67 4.70
N GLY A 29 -13.09 8.75 5.47
CA GLY A 29 -14.38 8.16 5.15
C GLY A 29 -14.29 6.94 4.22
N LYS A 30 -13.08 6.55 3.80
CA LYS A 30 -12.85 5.36 2.96
C LYS A 30 -11.91 4.39 3.67
N THR A 31 -12.03 3.11 3.32
CA THR A 31 -11.08 2.09 3.77
C THR A 31 -9.85 2.13 2.86
N VAL A 32 -8.66 2.25 3.46
CA VAL A 32 -7.39 2.33 2.73
C VAL A 32 -6.61 1.03 2.92
N ILE A 33 -6.21 0.43 1.80
CA ILE A 33 -5.30 -0.70 1.78
C ILE A 33 -3.92 -0.12 1.50
N LEU A 34 -3.11 0.03 2.55
CA LEU A 34 -1.77 0.60 2.47
C LEU A 34 -0.77 -0.55 2.53
N TYR A 35 -0.22 -0.93 1.37
CA TYR A 35 0.71 -2.05 1.34
C TYR A 35 2.14 -1.56 1.13
N PHE A 36 3.04 -1.99 2.02
CA PHE A 36 4.47 -1.73 1.96
C PHE A 36 5.16 -2.89 1.26
N TYR A 37 6.13 -2.59 0.39
CA TYR A 37 6.88 -3.61 -0.32
C TYR A 37 8.33 -3.17 -0.50
N PRO A 38 9.27 -4.12 -0.64
CA PRO A 38 10.71 -3.79 -0.63
C PRO A 38 11.19 -2.97 -1.82
N LYS A 39 10.80 -3.31 -3.05
CA LYS A 39 11.36 -2.66 -4.24
C LYS A 39 10.53 -2.93 -5.50
N ASP A 40 10.38 -1.89 -6.33
CA ASP A 40 9.71 -1.98 -7.63
C ASP A 40 10.39 -3.02 -8.54
N ASP A 41 9.55 -3.67 -9.36
CA ASP A 41 9.99 -4.60 -10.40
C ASP A 41 10.85 -5.78 -9.92
N THR A 42 10.61 -6.23 -8.68
CA THR A 42 11.13 -7.48 -8.17
C THR A 42 10.04 -8.56 -8.24
N PRO A 43 10.38 -9.88 -8.30
CA PRO A 43 9.36 -10.91 -8.53
C PRO A 43 8.19 -10.91 -7.56
N GLY A 44 8.45 -10.83 -6.24
CA GLY A 44 7.40 -10.83 -5.23
C GLY A 44 6.57 -9.56 -5.26
N CYS A 45 7.21 -8.40 -5.42
CA CYS A 45 6.52 -7.11 -5.48
C CYS A 45 5.68 -6.99 -6.76
N THR A 46 6.16 -7.53 -7.87
CA THR A 46 5.40 -7.58 -9.11
C THR A 46 4.14 -8.44 -8.95
N LYS A 47 4.25 -9.62 -8.35
CA LYS A 47 3.10 -10.49 -8.10
C LYS A 47 2.06 -9.81 -7.22
N GLU A 48 2.50 -9.15 -6.15
CA GLU A 48 1.61 -8.44 -5.24
C GLU A 48 0.88 -7.29 -5.94
N ALA A 49 1.61 -6.46 -6.67
CA ALA A 49 1.02 -5.34 -7.42
C ALA A 49 0.03 -5.85 -8.47
N CYS A 50 0.37 -6.91 -9.20
CA CYS A 50 -0.52 -7.50 -10.19
C CYS A 50 -1.76 -8.14 -9.57
N SER A 51 -1.65 -8.70 -8.37
CA SER A 51 -2.81 -9.20 -7.62
C SER A 51 -3.82 -8.08 -7.37
N PHE A 52 -3.37 -6.92 -6.90
CA PHE A 52 -4.24 -5.75 -6.73
C PHE A 52 -4.78 -5.24 -8.06
N ARG A 53 -3.93 -5.17 -9.09
CA ARG A 53 -4.35 -4.73 -10.43
C ARG A 53 -5.49 -5.60 -10.96
N ASP A 54 -5.33 -6.91 -10.88
CA ASP A 54 -6.30 -7.86 -11.45
C ASP A 54 -7.63 -7.85 -10.69
N ASN A 55 -7.64 -7.39 -9.45
CA ASN A 55 -8.84 -7.31 -8.60
C ASN A 55 -9.31 -5.86 -8.39
N TYR A 56 -8.73 -4.90 -9.09
CA TYR A 56 -8.96 -3.48 -8.81
C TYR A 56 -10.41 -3.05 -9.01
N THR A 57 -11.11 -3.60 -9.99
CA THR A 57 -12.52 -3.31 -10.22
C THR A 57 -13.37 -3.68 -9.00
N ALA A 58 -13.08 -4.82 -8.38
CA ALA A 58 -13.75 -5.23 -7.15
C ALA A 58 -13.46 -4.26 -6.00
N TYR A 59 -12.21 -3.80 -5.88
CA TYR A 59 -11.82 -2.83 -4.87
C TYR A 59 -12.56 -1.50 -5.06
N GLN A 60 -12.60 -0.99 -6.29
CA GLN A 60 -13.32 0.26 -6.59
C GLN A 60 -14.81 0.16 -6.28
N GLY A 61 -15.43 -0.97 -6.62
CA GLY A 61 -16.85 -1.20 -6.36
C GLY A 61 -17.21 -1.27 -4.88
N LYS A 62 -16.22 -1.46 -4.01
CA LYS A 62 -16.38 -1.52 -2.54
C LYS A 62 -15.85 -0.28 -1.83
N ASP A 63 -15.52 0.78 -2.57
CA ASP A 63 -14.95 2.02 -2.02
C ASP A 63 -13.62 1.79 -1.27
N LEU A 64 -12.83 0.83 -1.71
CA LEU A 64 -11.51 0.57 -1.15
C LEU A 64 -10.44 1.32 -1.95
N VAL A 65 -9.54 1.98 -1.23
CA VAL A 65 -8.40 2.69 -1.82
C VAL A 65 -7.16 1.81 -1.69
N VAL A 66 -6.40 1.65 -2.77
CA VAL A 66 -5.14 0.88 -2.74
C VAL A 66 -3.98 1.86 -2.92
N LEU A 67 -3.05 1.85 -1.99
CA LEU A 67 -1.83 2.65 -2.03
C LEU A 67 -0.63 1.73 -1.78
N GLY A 68 0.31 1.67 -2.73
CA GLY A 68 1.56 0.95 -2.55
C GLY A 68 2.65 1.90 -2.07
N VAL A 69 3.50 1.45 -1.17
CA VAL A 69 4.58 2.28 -0.60
C VAL A 69 5.90 1.53 -0.64
N SER A 70 6.92 2.16 -1.22
CA SER A 70 8.30 1.70 -1.12
C SER A 70 9.25 2.89 -1.03
N ALA A 71 10.53 2.63 -0.83
CA ALA A 71 11.55 3.67 -0.81
C ALA A 71 12.01 4.07 -2.22
N ASP A 72 11.46 3.48 -3.26
CA ASP A 72 11.78 3.84 -4.65
C ASP A 72 11.30 5.26 -4.96
N ASP A 73 11.97 5.90 -5.92
CA ASP A 73 11.62 7.26 -6.32
C ASP A 73 10.47 7.29 -7.34
N GLU A 74 10.05 8.50 -7.72
CA GLU A 74 8.96 8.68 -8.68
C GLU A 74 9.27 8.06 -10.04
N ALA A 75 10.51 8.15 -10.50
CA ALA A 75 10.92 7.59 -11.80
C ALA A 75 10.78 6.06 -11.81
N ALA A 76 11.21 5.39 -10.72
CA ALA A 76 11.06 3.94 -10.58
C ALA A 76 9.58 3.54 -10.52
N HIS A 77 8.75 4.28 -9.78
CA HIS A 77 7.32 4.04 -9.71
C HIS A 77 6.63 4.24 -11.07
N GLN A 78 7.04 5.25 -11.84
CA GLN A 78 6.51 5.48 -13.18
C GLN A 78 6.82 4.32 -14.11
N ALA A 79 8.07 3.83 -14.08
CA ALA A 79 8.48 2.69 -14.89
C ALA A 79 7.70 1.42 -14.53
N PHE A 80 7.55 1.16 -13.23
CA PHE A 80 6.83 -0.01 -12.72
C PHE A 80 5.34 0.06 -13.08
N THR A 81 4.72 1.21 -12.86
CA THR A 81 3.31 1.44 -13.20
C THR A 81 3.05 1.25 -14.69
N SER A 82 3.92 1.79 -15.55
CA SER A 82 3.78 1.66 -17.00
C SER A 82 3.98 0.22 -17.46
N LYS A 83 4.98 -0.46 -16.91
CA LYS A 83 5.33 -1.83 -17.30
C LYS A 83 4.19 -2.81 -17.05
N PHE A 84 3.48 -2.66 -15.94
CA PHE A 84 2.43 -3.59 -15.51
C PHE A 84 1.03 -2.99 -15.53
N ASN A 85 0.85 -1.77 -16.04
CA ASN A 85 -0.43 -1.08 -16.13
C ASN A 85 -1.14 -1.02 -14.77
N LEU A 86 -0.43 -0.56 -13.74
CA LEU A 86 -0.99 -0.48 -12.39
C LEU A 86 -2.00 0.68 -12.32
N PRO A 87 -3.26 0.42 -11.91
CA PRO A 87 -4.32 1.44 -11.91
C PRO A 87 -4.39 2.27 -10.63
N PHE A 88 -3.52 2.00 -9.66
CA PHE A 88 -3.50 2.68 -8.36
C PHE A 88 -2.16 3.39 -8.17
N PRO A 89 -2.11 4.43 -7.31
CA PRO A 89 -0.88 5.17 -7.09
C PRO A 89 0.12 4.40 -6.23
N LEU A 90 1.40 4.63 -6.52
CA LEU A 90 2.50 4.18 -5.68
C LEU A 90 3.10 5.42 -5.01
N LEU A 91 3.40 5.33 -3.72
CA LEU A 91 3.94 6.44 -2.93
C LEU A 91 5.46 6.32 -2.84
N ALA A 92 6.14 7.42 -3.18
CA ALA A 92 7.60 7.47 -3.23
C ALA A 92 8.16 7.93 -1.88
N ASP A 93 8.34 6.99 -0.95
CA ASP A 93 8.83 7.29 0.40
C ASP A 93 10.37 7.29 0.45
N VAL A 94 10.98 8.12 -0.38
CA VAL A 94 12.45 8.17 -0.56
C VAL A 94 13.18 8.44 0.75
N ASN A 95 12.60 9.25 1.63
CA ASN A 95 13.19 9.60 2.93
C ASN A 95 12.85 8.61 4.04
N HIS A 96 12.08 7.56 3.75
CA HIS A 96 11.66 6.55 4.72
C HIS A 96 10.78 7.07 5.85
N ASP A 97 10.13 8.21 5.69
CA ASP A 97 9.30 8.80 6.74
C ASP A 97 8.07 7.93 7.06
N ILE A 98 7.38 7.46 6.02
CA ILE A 98 6.20 6.60 6.18
C ILE A 98 6.63 5.21 6.64
N ILE A 99 7.70 4.68 6.06
CA ILE A 99 8.26 3.37 6.42
C ILE A 99 8.58 3.31 7.91
N LYS A 100 9.21 4.36 8.45
CA LYS A 100 9.54 4.43 9.88
C LYS A 100 8.31 4.65 10.74
N ALA A 101 7.38 5.53 10.33
CA ALA A 101 6.17 5.82 11.07
C ALA A 101 5.29 4.57 11.23
N TYR A 102 5.24 3.71 10.22
CA TYR A 102 4.47 2.47 10.24
C TYR A 102 5.26 1.26 10.74
N ASP A 103 6.47 1.48 11.23
CA ASP A 103 7.34 0.46 11.85
C ASP A 103 7.61 -0.74 10.92
N VAL A 104 7.90 -0.45 9.66
CA VAL A 104 8.19 -1.47 8.64
C VAL A 104 9.55 -1.28 7.99
N ASP A 105 10.48 -0.61 8.69
CA ASP A 105 11.83 -0.38 8.19
C ASP A 105 12.62 -1.69 8.25
N GLY A 106 13.08 -2.16 7.09
CA GLY A 106 13.88 -3.37 6.95
C GLY A 106 15.39 -3.11 6.87
N GLY A 107 15.82 -1.86 7.08
CA GLY A 107 17.25 -1.51 6.97
C GLY A 107 17.60 -0.96 5.59
N GLY A 108 16.86 0.05 5.12
CA GLY A 108 17.06 0.66 3.81
C GLY A 108 15.99 0.31 2.79
N TYR A 109 14.98 -0.47 3.20
CA TYR A 109 13.84 -0.85 2.36
C TYR A 109 12.64 -1.10 3.27
N ALA A 110 11.43 -1.11 2.70
CA ALA A 110 10.22 -1.46 3.44
C ALA A 110 10.08 -2.97 3.54
N LYS A 111 9.73 -3.47 4.73
CA LYS A 111 9.31 -4.86 4.88
C LYS A 111 7.96 -5.05 4.20
N ARG A 112 7.65 -6.27 3.77
CA ARG A 112 6.36 -6.58 3.15
C ARG A 112 5.29 -6.71 4.21
N VAL A 113 4.58 -5.60 4.45
CA VAL A 113 3.49 -5.50 5.44
C VAL A 113 2.35 -4.70 4.81
N THR A 114 1.12 -5.15 5.03
CA THR A 114 -0.06 -4.42 4.57
C THR A 114 -0.92 -4.05 5.76
N TYR A 115 -1.35 -2.79 5.80
CA TYR A 115 -2.29 -2.27 6.77
C TYR A 115 -3.62 -1.99 6.10
N VAL A 116 -4.71 -2.41 6.74
CA VAL A 116 -6.06 -1.97 6.37
C VAL A 116 -6.46 -0.88 7.35
N ILE A 117 -6.70 0.32 6.83
CA ILE A 117 -7.06 1.49 7.64
C ILE A 117 -8.54 1.75 7.42
N ASP A 118 -9.32 1.80 8.50
CA ASP A 118 -10.75 1.98 8.41
C ASP A 118 -11.14 3.44 8.08
N PRO A 119 -12.42 3.71 7.80
CA PRO A 119 -12.85 5.08 7.46
C PRO A 119 -12.61 6.13 8.53
N GLN A 120 -12.42 5.72 9.78
CA GLN A 120 -12.12 6.63 10.90
C GLN A 120 -10.62 6.84 11.12
N GLY A 121 -9.77 6.19 10.32
CA GLY A 121 -8.33 6.35 10.40
C GLY A 121 -7.63 5.42 11.39
N ALA A 122 -8.31 4.38 11.87
CA ALA A 122 -7.71 3.38 12.74
C ALA A 122 -7.26 2.16 11.93
N ILE A 123 -6.19 1.49 12.39
CA ILE A 123 -5.72 0.26 11.78
C ILE A 123 -6.69 -0.86 12.12
N ALA A 124 -7.36 -1.40 11.11
CA ALA A 124 -8.35 -2.48 11.27
C ALA A 124 -7.73 -3.86 11.12
N LYS A 125 -6.72 -4.01 10.27
CA LYS A 125 -6.02 -5.29 10.03
C LYS A 125 -4.56 -5.03 9.69
N VAL A 126 -3.71 -6.01 10.03
CA VAL A 126 -2.27 -5.99 9.71
C VAL A 126 -1.90 -7.35 9.11
N TYR A 127 -1.23 -7.33 7.97
CA TYR A 127 -0.73 -8.53 7.31
C TYR A 127 0.79 -8.52 7.32
N THR A 128 1.39 -9.44 8.06
CA THR A 128 2.86 -9.57 8.15
C THR A 128 3.37 -10.82 7.42
N THR A 129 2.48 -11.76 7.13
CA THR A 129 2.77 -12.94 6.30
C THR A 129 1.84 -12.86 5.09
N ILE A 130 2.41 -12.71 3.90
CA ILE A 130 1.65 -12.36 2.70
C ILE A 130 1.95 -13.35 1.57
N ASP A 131 0.89 -13.96 1.01
CA ASP A 131 0.95 -14.65 -0.26
C ASP A 131 0.79 -13.62 -1.36
N THR A 132 1.89 -13.25 -2.02
CA THR A 132 1.90 -12.15 -2.99
C THR A 132 0.97 -12.38 -4.18
N GLN A 133 0.73 -13.62 -4.56
CA GLN A 133 -0.14 -13.94 -5.68
C GLN A 133 -1.63 -13.77 -5.35
N ASN A 134 -2.04 -14.07 -4.11
CA ASN A 134 -3.44 -14.08 -3.70
C ASN A 134 -3.79 -12.97 -2.72
N HIS A 135 -2.87 -12.05 -2.45
CA HIS A 135 -3.03 -11.06 -1.39
C HIS A 135 -4.29 -10.22 -1.55
N ALA A 136 -4.56 -9.73 -2.76
CA ALA A 136 -5.74 -8.89 -3.00
C ALA A 136 -7.05 -9.64 -2.74
N THR A 137 -7.16 -10.90 -3.14
CA THR A 137 -8.35 -11.71 -2.89
C THR A 137 -8.46 -12.11 -1.42
N ASP A 138 -7.35 -12.37 -0.76
CA ASP A 138 -7.32 -12.68 0.67
C ASP A 138 -7.87 -11.52 1.51
N ILE A 139 -7.48 -10.29 1.18
CA ILE A 139 -7.99 -9.09 1.87
C ILE A 139 -9.50 -8.95 1.67
N LEU A 140 -9.98 -9.11 0.44
CA LEU A 140 -11.41 -9.03 0.15
C LEU A 140 -12.20 -10.05 0.96
N ALA A 141 -11.72 -11.29 1.03
CA ALA A 141 -12.36 -12.35 1.81
C ALA A 141 -12.39 -12.00 3.30
N ASP A 142 -11.28 -11.50 3.84
CA ASP A 142 -11.16 -11.15 5.26
C ASP A 142 -12.06 -9.97 5.65
N LEU A 143 -12.36 -9.08 4.70
CA LEU A 143 -13.28 -7.96 4.92
C LEU A 143 -14.74 -8.33 4.67
N GLY A 144 -15.03 -9.56 4.25
CA GLY A 144 -16.37 -10.02 3.97
C GLY A 144 -16.97 -9.47 2.67
N LEU A 145 -16.10 -9.16 1.72
CA LEU A 145 -16.49 -8.51 0.47
C LEU A 145 -16.43 -9.45 -0.75
#